data_d2b6489f42160edc02ed50d92fd1338a
#
_entry.id   d2b6489f42160edc02ed50d92fd1338a
#
_cell.length_a   1.000
_cell.length_b   1.000
_cell.length_c   1.000
_cell.angle_alpha   90.00
_cell.angle_beta   90.00
_cell.angle_gamma   90.00
#
_symmetry.space_group_name_H-M   'P 1'
#
loop_
_entity.id
_entity.type
_entity.pdbx_description
1 polymer ?
#
loop_
_entity_poly.entity_id
_entity_poly.type
_entity_poly.pdbx_seq_one_letter_code
_entity_poly.pdbx_strand_id
1 'polypeptide(L)'
;MDKAGYQDMKIIFGEHSWWKAGVTFLENGLKACPELVNSNIIAAAHGYTLIGNTEFVQSPLCAENNIHIWNTETSSTDTYDPSWKNAMQWATTFHNYLAVSNLNAFVWWAGARPCTNNEALIKLEEALPGTNYERASRYYSYGQFTKFIPEGSRRVDVKTIAPENDEEAFPKELLMTAYVKDDTYTIVLVNNSTSKAFETKLEIEGKEFQTMIAY
;
A
#
# COMPACT_ATOMS: atom_id res chain seq x y z
N MET A 1 13.57 26.48 8.95
CA MET A 1 14.46 25.35 9.33
C MET A 1 15.92 25.65 9.00
N ASP A 2 16.23 26.25 7.87
CA ASP A 2 17.60 26.51 7.44
C ASP A 2 18.41 27.33 8.46
N LYS A 3 17.79 28.35 9.08
CA LYS A 3 18.44 29.16 10.12
C LYS A 3 18.76 28.37 11.42
N ALA A 4 18.16 27.22 11.62
CA ALA A 4 18.35 26.38 12.80
C ALA A 4 19.21 25.14 12.50
N GLY A 5 19.72 24.99 11.27
CA GLY A 5 20.59 23.86 10.89
C GLY A 5 19.86 22.55 10.58
N TYR A 6 18.55 22.59 10.28
CA TYR A 6 17.72 21.41 9.99
C TYR A 6 17.32 21.33 8.50
N GLN A 7 18.25 21.59 7.60
CA GLN A 7 17.99 21.63 6.16
C GLN A 7 17.50 20.31 5.58
N ASP A 8 17.99 19.20 6.12
CA ASP A 8 17.68 17.83 5.64
C ASP A 8 16.47 17.20 6.33
N MET A 9 15.83 17.91 7.26
CA MET A 9 14.66 17.38 7.97
C MET A 9 13.46 17.27 7.02
N LYS A 10 12.86 16.08 6.94
CA LYS A 10 11.61 15.88 6.22
C LYS A 10 10.42 16.39 7.04
N ILE A 11 9.46 16.98 6.35
CA ILE A 11 8.21 17.44 6.92
C ILE A 11 7.09 16.62 6.34
N ILE A 12 6.34 15.91 7.18
CA ILE A 12 5.11 15.26 6.78
C ILE A 12 4.00 16.30 6.83
N PHE A 13 3.27 16.45 5.73
CA PHE A 13 2.24 17.47 5.56
C PHE A 13 0.93 16.85 5.11
N GLY A 14 -0.18 17.23 5.78
CA GLY A 14 -1.55 16.84 5.46
C GLY A 14 -2.23 16.14 6.60
N GLU A 15 -2.06 14.82 6.73
CA GLU A 15 -2.56 14.00 7.85
C GLU A 15 -4.10 14.04 8.01
N HIS A 16 -4.83 14.17 6.89
CA HIS A 16 -6.30 14.10 6.92
C HIS A 16 -6.75 12.64 7.04
N SER A 17 -7.77 12.37 7.85
CA SER A 17 -8.23 11.01 8.17
C SER A 17 -8.75 10.20 6.97
N TRP A 18 -9.22 10.84 5.91
CA TRP A 18 -9.79 10.19 4.74
C TRP A 18 -8.97 10.46 3.49
N TRP A 19 -8.64 9.41 2.74
CA TRP A 19 -7.69 9.48 1.64
C TRP A 19 -8.04 10.54 0.58
N LYS A 20 -9.20 10.43 -0.04
CA LYS A 20 -9.60 11.36 -1.12
C LYS A 20 -9.71 12.81 -0.65
N ALA A 21 -10.31 13.02 0.53
CA ALA A 21 -10.38 14.37 1.11
C ALA A 21 -8.98 14.87 1.49
N GLY A 22 -8.10 13.99 1.96
CA GLY A 22 -6.71 14.28 2.26
C GLY A 22 -5.93 14.71 1.03
N VAL A 23 -6.04 13.99 -0.07
CA VAL A 23 -5.41 14.37 -1.34
C VAL A 23 -5.89 15.73 -1.81
N THR A 24 -7.20 16.02 -1.72
CA THR A 24 -7.73 17.34 -2.05
C THR A 24 -7.17 18.43 -1.14
N PHE A 25 -7.10 18.17 0.17
CA PHE A 25 -6.52 19.08 1.15
C PHE A 25 -5.03 19.37 0.86
N LEU A 26 -4.26 18.32 0.59
CA LEU A 26 -2.85 18.42 0.23
C LEU A 26 -2.63 19.30 -1.00
N GLU A 27 -3.35 19.05 -2.07
CA GLU A 27 -3.22 19.81 -3.31
C GLU A 27 -3.60 21.29 -3.13
N ASN A 28 -4.65 21.57 -2.38
CA ASN A 28 -5.04 22.93 -2.07
C ASN A 28 -3.95 23.65 -1.24
N GLY A 29 -3.35 22.97 -0.27
CA GLY A 29 -2.26 23.50 0.53
C GLY A 29 -1.02 23.79 -0.30
N LEU A 30 -0.61 22.86 -1.15
CA LEU A 30 0.56 23.04 -2.03
C LEU A 30 0.33 24.12 -3.10
N LYS A 31 -0.90 24.30 -3.59
CA LYS A 31 -1.27 25.40 -4.49
C LYS A 31 -1.25 26.76 -3.77
N ALA A 32 -1.68 26.79 -2.50
CA ALA A 32 -1.68 28.01 -1.69
C ALA A 32 -0.28 28.44 -1.24
N CYS A 33 0.64 27.50 -1.09
CA CYS A 33 2.03 27.71 -0.68
C CYS A 33 3.00 27.02 -1.66
N PRO A 34 3.21 27.57 -2.87
CA PRO A 34 4.06 26.93 -3.89
C PRO A 34 5.51 26.72 -3.45
N GLU A 35 6.01 27.49 -2.51
CA GLU A 35 7.34 27.34 -1.91
C GLU A 35 7.53 25.98 -1.21
N LEU A 36 6.44 25.35 -0.75
CA LEU A 36 6.49 24.01 -0.14
C LEU A 36 6.84 22.94 -1.17
N VAL A 37 6.49 23.11 -2.44
CA VAL A 37 6.77 22.15 -3.51
C VAL A 37 8.27 21.89 -3.68
N ASN A 38 9.11 22.87 -3.35
CA ASN A 38 10.57 22.80 -3.44
C ASN A 38 11.25 22.43 -2.11
N SER A 39 10.47 22.02 -1.09
CA SER A 39 10.98 21.68 0.24
C SER A 39 11.13 20.16 0.41
N ASN A 40 11.64 19.75 1.58
CA ASN A 40 11.72 18.35 1.97
C ASN A 40 10.37 17.83 2.48
N ILE A 41 9.30 18.03 1.72
CA ILE A 41 7.95 17.59 2.09
C ILE A 41 7.71 16.16 1.70
N ILE A 42 6.99 15.46 2.58
CA ILE A 42 6.28 14.23 2.31
C ILE A 42 4.80 14.55 2.45
N ALA A 43 4.04 14.42 1.37
CA ALA A 43 2.59 14.57 1.40
C ALA A 43 1.98 13.34 2.09
N ALA A 44 1.02 13.53 2.99
CA ALA A 44 0.44 12.43 3.73
C ALA A 44 -1.08 12.56 3.93
N ALA A 45 -1.75 11.43 3.94
CA ALA A 45 -3.14 11.31 4.35
C ALA A 45 -3.38 9.91 4.94
N HIS A 46 -4.41 9.80 5.79
CA HIS A 46 -4.82 8.51 6.34
C HIS A 46 -5.79 7.78 5.40
N GLY A 47 -5.94 6.50 5.60
CA GLY A 47 -6.79 5.63 4.81
C GLY A 47 -7.98 5.03 5.55
N TYR A 48 -8.56 5.74 6.52
CA TYR A 48 -9.71 5.24 7.30
C TYR A 48 -11.03 5.17 6.52
N THR A 49 -10.98 5.34 5.22
CA THR A 49 -12.10 5.01 4.35
C THR A 49 -12.27 3.49 4.33
N LEU A 50 -13.49 3.07 4.49
CA LEU A 50 -13.93 1.67 4.61
C LEU A 50 -13.22 0.74 3.62
N ILE A 51 -12.86 -0.44 4.10
CA ILE A 51 -12.45 -1.57 3.26
C ILE A 51 -13.49 -1.75 2.14
N GLY A 52 -13.02 -1.83 0.90
CA GLY A 52 -13.88 -1.94 -0.27
C GLY A 52 -14.35 -0.61 -0.85
N ASN A 53 -13.91 0.52 -0.29
CA ASN A 53 -14.11 1.82 -0.93
C ASN A 53 -13.22 1.93 -2.17
N THR A 54 -13.77 2.51 -3.23
CA THR A 54 -13.11 2.65 -4.53
C THR A 54 -12.46 4.03 -4.74
N GLU A 55 -12.42 4.85 -3.72
CA GLU A 55 -11.90 6.23 -3.83
C GLU A 55 -10.37 6.31 -3.73
N PHE A 56 -9.68 5.42 -4.42
CA PHE A 56 -8.23 5.45 -4.58
C PHE A 56 -7.86 6.50 -5.63
N VAL A 57 -7.49 7.69 -5.18
CA VAL A 57 -7.10 8.80 -6.05
C VAL A 57 -5.60 9.07 -5.94
N GLN A 58 -5.00 9.54 -7.02
CA GLN A 58 -3.64 10.08 -7.05
C GLN A 58 -3.65 11.57 -6.74
N SER A 59 -2.50 12.12 -6.39
CA SER A 59 -2.23 13.55 -6.45
C SER A 59 -1.39 13.85 -7.70
N PRO A 60 -1.97 14.44 -8.76
CA PRO A 60 -1.21 14.89 -9.92
C PRO A 60 -0.07 15.83 -9.54
N LEU A 61 -0.34 16.77 -8.63
CA LEU A 61 0.66 17.74 -8.20
C LEU A 61 1.88 17.10 -7.53
N CYS A 62 1.66 16.08 -6.68
CA CYS A 62 2.76 15.32 -6.09
C CYS A 62 3.54 14.54 -7.15
N ALA A 63 2.84 13.91 -8.10
CA ALA A 63 3.48 13.13 -9.17
C ALA A 63 4.33 14.02 -10.09
N GLU A 64 3.80 15.16 -10.53
CA GLU A 64 4.50 16.13 -11.40
C GLU A 64 5.74 16.73 -10.76
N ASN A 65 5.77 16.87 -9.44
CA ASN A 65 6.86 17.48 -8.68
C ASN A 65 7.74 16.49 -7.92
N ASN A 66 7.58 15.18 -8.14
CA ASN A 66 8.32 14.12 -7.44
C ASN A 66 8.21 14.21 -5.90
N ILE A 67 7.09 14.67 -5.39
CA ILE A 67 6.79 14.68 -3.96
C ILE A 67 6.31 13.29 -3.56
N HIS A 68 6.97 12.69 -2.58
CA HIS A 68 6.52 11.41 -2.02
C HIS A 68 5.16 11.58 -1.35
N ILE A 69 4.26 10.62 -1.56
CA ILE A 69 2.96 10.58 -0.92
C ILE A 69 2.80 9.29 -0.09
N TRP A 70 2.45 9.44 1.17
CA TRP A 70 2.34 8.36 2.13
C TRP A 70 0.92 8.21 2.65
N ASN A 71 0.51 6.97 2.86
CA ASN A 71 -0.57 6.67 3.78
C ASN A 71 0.06 6.42 5.16
N THR A 72 -0.13 7.34 6.08
CA THR A 72 0.54 7.35 7.39
C THR A 72 -0.26 6.65 8.47
N GLU A 73 -1.56 6.43 8.24
CA GLU A 73 -2.40 5.63 9.12
C GLU A 73 -3.54 4.97 8.32
N THR A 74 -3.77 3.70 8.57
CA THR A 74 -4.97 3.02 8.13
C THR A 74 -5.25 1.78 8.94
N SER A 75 -6.51 1.52 9.18
CA SER A 75 -7.07 0.29 9.75
C SER A 75 -8.59 0.28 9.57
N SER A 76 -9.29 -0.62 10.26
CA SER A 76 -10.74 -0.60 10.35
C SER A 76 -11.20 -0.70 11.81
N THR A 77 -12.22 0.07 12.15
CA THR A 77 -12.90 0.02 13.45
C THR A 77 -14.07 -0.97 13.48
N ASP A 78 -14.28 -1.72 12.41
CA ASP A 78 -15.28 -2.78 12.37
C ASP A 78 -15.01 -3.85 13.43
N THR A 79 -16.04 -4.59 13.80
CA THR A 79 -15.92 -5.74 14.72
C THR A 79 -14.75 -6.65 14.31
N TYR A 80 -14.01 -7.12 15.30
CA TYR A 80 -12.82 -7.95 15.09
C TYR A 80 -13.11 -9.16 14.20
N ASP A 81 -12.45 -9.23 13.07
CA ASP A 81 -12.51 -10.32 12.10
C ASP A 81 -11.08 -10.76 11.74
N PRO A 82 -10.58 -11.86 12.32
CA PRO A 82 -9.25 -12.39 12.01
C PRO A 82 -9.19 -13.22 10.72
N SER A 83 -10.27 -13.32 9.96
CA SER A 83 -10.42 -14.24 8.84
C SER A 83 -9.56 -13.89 7.63
N TRP A 84 -9.33 -14.90 6.77
CA TRP A 84 -8.73 -14.71 5.46
C TRP A 84 -9.59 -13.86 4.51
N LYS A 85 -10.90 -13.85 4.69
CA LYS A 85 -11.78 -12.95 3.92
C LYS A 85 -11.42 -11.49 4.18
N ASN A 86 -11.27 -11.10 5.45
CA ASN A 86 -10.81 -9.77 5.82
C ASN A 86 -9.38 -9.50 5.30
N ALA A 87 -8.48 -10.48 5.40
CA ALA A 87 -7.12 -10.35 4.90
C ALA A 87 -7.05 -10.09 3.39
N MET A 88 -7.89 -10.74 2.58
CA MET A 88 -7.94 -10.55 1.13
C MET A 88 -8.54 -9.19 0.75
N GLN A 89 -9.51 -8.69 1.50
CA GLN A 89 -9.99 -7.31 1.34
C GLN A 89 -8.87 -6.30 1.56
N TRP A 90 -8.04 -6.53 2.58
CA TRP A 90 -6.87 -5.69 2.84
C TRP A 90 -5.78 -5.85 1.79
N ALA A 91 -5.50 -7.06 1.31
CA ALA A 91 -4.54 -7.27 0.21
C ALA A 91 -4.94 -6.47 -1.05
N THR A 92 -6.24 -6.48 -1.39
CA THR A 92 -6.81 -5.66 -2.48
C THR A 92 -6.65 -4.16 -2.19
N THR A 93 -6.87 -3.75 -0.95
CA THR A 93 -6.72 -2.35 -0.52
C THR A 93 -5.27 -1.89 -0.64
N PHE A 94 -4.29 -2.70 -0.20
CA PHE A 94 -2.86 -2.40 -0.34
C PHE A 94 -2.45 -2.30 -1.81
N HIS A 95 -2.91 -3.25 -2.64
CA HIS A 95 -2.69 -3.20 -4.08
C HIS A 95 -3.17 -1.86 -4.67
N ASN A 96 -4.41 -1.45 -4.36
CA ASN A 96 -4.99 -0.23 -4.88
C ASN A 96 -4.26 1.03 -4.40
N TYR A 97 -3.84 1.10 -3.14
CA TYR A 97 -3.03 2.21 -2.67
C TYR A 97 -1.70 2.30 -3.43
N LEU A 98 -1.02 1.19 -3.63
CA LEU A 98 0.27 1.16 -4.32
C LEU A 98 0.13 1.37 -5.83
N ALA A 99 -0.82 0.67 -6.49
CA ALA A 99 -0.96 0.68 -7.94
C ALA A 99 -1.79 1.86 -8.45
N VAL A 100 -2.91 2.18 -7.79
CA VAL A 100 -3.87 3.20 -8.24
C VAL A 100 -3.55 4.56 -7.63
N SER A 101 -3.33 4.64 -6.30
CA SER A 101 -2.99 5.90 -5.63
C SER A 101 -1.52 6.27 -5.73
N ASN A 102 -0.66 5.38 -6.23
CA ASN A 102 0.77 5.59 -6.45
C ASN A 102 1.54 5.97 -5.17
N LEU A 103 1.24 5.30 -4.06
CA LEU A 103 1.90 5.54 -2.78
C LEU A 103 3.37 5.12 -2.79
N ASN A 104 4.18 5.88 -2.03
CA ASN A 104 5.57 5.53 -1.72
C ASN A 104 5.71 4.79 -0.38
N ALA A 105 4.76 4.93 0.54
CA ALA A 105 4.73 4.23 1.81
C ALA A 105 3.31 4.05 2.34
N PHE A 106 3.14 3.00 3.12
CA PHE A 106 1.88 2.63 3.75
C PHE A 106 2.14 2.18 5.18
N VAL A 107 1.49 2.84 6.16
CA VAL A 107 1.66 2.55 7.58
C VAL A 107 0.34 2.07 8.18
N TRP A 108 0.40 0.93 8.84
CA TRP A 108 -0.77 0.36 9.52
C TRP A 108 -0.96 0.93 10.93
N TRP A 109 -2.19 1.23 11.30
CA TRP A 109 -2.61 1.62 12.64
C TRP A 109 -3.47 0.53 13.31
N ALA A 110 -3.02 -0.19 14.36
CA ALA A 110 -1.72 -0.20 14.97
C ALA A 110 -1.07 -1.59 14.79
N GLY A 111 0.27 -1.69 14.93
CA GLY A 111 0.98 -2.98 14.82
C GLY A 111 0.47 -4.02 15.83
N ALA A 112 0.48 -3.69 17.11
CA ALA A 112 0.02 -4.57 18.20
C ALA A 112 -0.62 -3.77 19.33
N ARG A 113 -1.81 -4.14 19.75
CA ARG A 113 -2.52 -3.54 20.90
C ARG A 113 -3.69 -4.42 21.37
N PRO A 114 -4.19 -4.26 22.60
CA PRO A 114 -5.51 -4.74 22.98
C PRO A 114 -6.58 -4.02 22.18
N CYS A 115 -7.48 -4.75 21.56
CA CYS A 115 -8.59 -4.18 20.79
C CYS A 115 -9.74 -5.18 20.65
N THR A 116 -10.93 -4.64 20.40
CA THR A 116 -12.15 -5.43 20.11
C THR A 116 -12.59 -5.27 18.64
N ASN A 117 -11.77 -4.59 17.85
CA ASN A 117 -12.02 -4.24 16.46
C ASN A 117 -10.82 -4.63 15.57
N ASN A 118 -10.81 -4.20 14.31
CA ASN A 118 -9.78 -4.54 13.33
C ASN A 118 -8.58 -3.58 13.30
N GLU A 119 -8.36 -2.77 14.33
CA GLU A 119 -7.25 -1.81 14.33
C GLU A 119 -5.87 -2.47 14.42
N ALA A 120 -5.73 -3.59 15.15
CA ALA A 120 -4.43 -4.22 15.31
C ALA A 120 -4.15 -5.31 14.26
N LEU A 121 -2.89 -5.40 13.81
CA LEU A 121 -2.38 -6.57 13.08
C LEU A 121 -2.21 -7.76 14.04
N ILE A 122 -1.73 -7.47 15.26
CA ILE A 122 -1.56 -8.41 16.36
C ILE A 122 -2.44 -7.94 17.51
N LYS A 123 -3.49 -8.70 17.78
CA LYS A 123 -4.36 -8.45 18.92
C LYS A 123 -3.71 -9.00 20.18
N LEU A 124 -3.55 -8.16 21.18
CA LEU A 124 -3.11 -8.55 22.52
C LEU A 124 -4.33 -8.79 23.41
N GLU A 125 -4.19 -9.68 24.37
CA GLU A 125 -5.21 -9.89 25.40
C GLU A 125 -5.23 -8.70 26.36
N GLU A 126 -4.04 -8.26 26.80
CA GLU A 126 -3.84 -7.12 27.68
C GLU A 126 -2.61 -6.29 27.23
N ALA A 127 -2.50 -5.05 27.70
CA ALA A 127 -1.35 -4.18 27.43
C ALA A 127 -0.17 -4.43 28.39
N LEU A 128 0.10 -5.70 28.73
CA LEU A 128 1.14 -6.09 29.69
C LEU A 128 2.17 -7.02 29.03
N PRO A 129 3.45 -6.98 29.47
CA PRO A 129 4.46 -7.93 29.04
C PRO A 129 4.04 -9.38 29.31
N GLY A 130 4.23 -10.27 28.32
CA GLY A 130 3.91 -11.69 28.45
C GLY A 130 2.43 -12.04 28.24
N THR A 131 1.59 -11.06 27.86
CA THR A 131 0.18 -11.32 27.50
C THR A 131 0.08 -12.25 26.30
N ASN A 132 -1.03 -13.01 26.22
CA ASN A 132 -1.35 -13.77 25.03
C ASN A 132 -1.62 -12.85 23.85
N TYR A 133 -1.39 -13.36 22.65
CA TYR A 133 -1.63 -12.60 21.43
C TYR A 133 -2.18 -13.48 20.31
N GLU A 134 -2.87 -12.84 19.38
CA GLU A 134 -3.39 -13.44 18.16
C GLU A 134 -2.94 -12.61 16.96
N ARG A 135 -2.38 -13.25 15.92
CA ARG A 135 -2.13 -12.61 14.62
C ARG A 135 -3.37 -12.77 13.77
N ALA A 136 -4.04 -11.67 13.44
CA ALA A 136 -5.11 -11.70 12.45
C ALA A 136 -4.54 -12.06 11.07
N SER A 137 -5.34 -12.70 10.20
CA SER A 137 -4.87 -13.09 8.85
C SER A 137 -4.37 -11.90 8.03
N ARG A 138 -4.88 -10.68 8.27
CA ARG A 138 -4.38 -9.43 7.65
C ARG A 138 -2.92 -9.11 8.01
N TYR A 139 -2.38 -9.60 9.13
CA TYR A 139 -0.95 -9.50 9.43
C TYR A 139 -0.11 -10.17 8.34
N TYR A 140 -0.54 -11.34 7.87
CA TYR A 140 0.18 -12.08 6.84
C TYR A 140 0.00 -11.44 5.46
N SER A 141 -1.20 -10.99 5.10
CA SER A 141 -1.41 -10.29 3.82
C SER A 141 -0.64 -8.96 3.75
N TYR A 142 -0.58 -8.21 4.84
CA TYR A 142 0.27 -7.03 4.96
C TYR A 142 1.76 -7.38 4.82
N GLY A 143 2.17 -8.49 5.44
CA GLY A 143 3.53 -9.02 5.36
C GLY A 143 3.99 -9.35 3.95
N GLN A 144 3.09 -9.77 3.04
CA GLN A 144 3.44 -10.04 1.64
C GLN A 144 3.96 -8.79 0.91
N PHE A 145 3.47 -7.63 1.29
CA PHE A 145 3.98 -6.37 0.74
C PHE A 145 5.20 -5.86 1.51
N THR A 146 5.11 -5.76 2.84
CA THR A 146 6.12 -5.09 3.64
C THR A 146 7.42 -5.87 3.82
N LYS A 147 7.36 -7.20 3.75
CA LYS A 147 8.54 -8.06 3.90
C LYS A 147 9.33 -8.21 2.59
N PHE A 148 8.62 -8.24 1.46
CA PHE A 148 9.23 -8.65 0.19
C PHE A 148 9.50 -7.51 -0.78
N ILE A 149 8.97 -6.32 -0.54
CA ILE A 149 9.29 -5.12 -1.32
C ILE A 149 10.38 -4.34 -0.56
N PRO A 150 11.65 -4.42 -0.97
CA PRO A 150 12.74 -3.73 -0.27
C PRO A 150 12.57 -2.20 -0.32
N GLU A 151 12.99 -1.51 0.73
CA GLU A 151 13.10 -0.05 0.72
C GLU A 151 13.94 0.44 -0.46
N GLY A 152 13.52 1.51 -1.12
CA GLY A 152 14.16 2.04 -2.32
C GLY A 152 13.80 1.31 -3.61
N SER A 153 12.90 0.33 -3.57
CA SER A 153 12.37 -0.28 -4.78
C SER A 153 11.55 0.72 -5.60
N ARG A 154 11.67 0.63 -6.92
CA ARG A 154 10.84 1.38 -7.86
C ARG A 154 9.72 0.48 -8.38
N ARG A 155 8.47 0.91 -8.27
CA ARG A 155 7.35 0.23 -8.91
C ARG A 155 7.50 0.34 -10.44
N VAL A 156 7.23 -0.75 -11.15
CA VAL A 156 7.26 -0.82 -12.60
C VAL A 156 5.87 -1.15 -13.14
N ASP A 157 5.63 -0.75 -14.39
CA ASP A 157 4.35 -1.01 -15.03
C ASP A 157 4.16 -2.50 -15.29
N VAL A 158 2.93 -2.95 -15.11
CA VAL A 158 2.49 -4.30 -15.38
C VAL A 158 1.48 -4.25 -16.51
N LYS A 159 1.75 -5.00 -17.57
CA LYS A 159 0.78 -5.24 -18.65
C LYS A 159 0.20 -6.63 -18.49
N THR A 160 -1.11 -6.71 -18.47
CA THR A 160 -1.83 -7.98 -18.46
C THR A 160 -2.23 -8.32 -19.88
N ILE A 161 -1.87 -9.53 -20.33
CA ILE A 161 -2.15 -10.01 -21.67
C ILE A 161 -3.01 -11.26 -21.53
N ALA A 162 -4.23 -11.23 -22.09
CA ALA A 162 -5.05 -12.43 -22.19
C ALA A 162 -4.41 -13.42 -23.18
N PRO A 163 -4.59 -14.74 -23.01
CA PRO A 163 -4.19 -15.72 -23.99
C PRO A 163 -4.80 -15.44 -25.37
N GLU A 164 -4.04 -15.66 -26.44
CA GLU A 164 -4.46 -15.32 -27.82
C GLU A 164 -5.79 -15.95 -28.29
N ASN A 165 -6.25 -16.99 -27.60
CA ASN A 165 -7.49 -17.71 -27.92
C ASN A 165 -8.56 -17.58 -26.83
N ASP A 166 -8.39 -16.65 -25.88
CA ASP A 166 -9.34 -16.45 -24.79
C ASP A 166 -10.08 -15.13 -25.03
N GLU A 167 -11.38 -15.21 -25.36
CA GLU A 167 -12.24 -14.03 -25.47
C GLU A 167 -12.54 -13.38 -24.10
N GLU A 168 -12.17 -14.05 -23.00
CA GLU A 168 -12.28 -13.47 -21.68
C GLU A 168 -11.11 -12.51 -21.41
N ALA A 169 -11.45 -11.29 -21.03
CA ALA A 169 -10.48 -10.31 -20.55
C ALA A 169 -9.72 -10.88 -19.34
N PHE A 170 -8.47 -10.43 -19.14
CA PHE A 170 -7.66 -10.80 -17.99
C PHE A 170 -8.49 -10.76 -16.68
N PRO A 171 -8.42 -11.80 -15.84
CA PRO A 171 -9.29 -11.90 -14.66
C PRO A 171 -9.14 -10.69 -13.74
N LYS A 172 -10.25 -10.00 -13.45
CA LYS A 172 -10.25 -8.83 -12.55
C LYS A 172 -9.91 -9.18 -11.11
N GLU A 173 -10.06 -10.45 -10.77
CA GLU A 173 -9.73 -11.00 -9.45
C GLU A 173 -8.23 -11.20 -9.24
N LEU A 174 -7.44 -11.27 -10.32
CA LEU A 174 -5.99 -11.41 -10.24
C LEU A 174 -5.33 -10.03 -10.32
N LEU A 175 -4.85 -9.55 -9.18
CA LEU A 175 -4.17 -8.26 -9.08
C LEU A 175 -2.66 -8.47 -9.02
N MET A 176 -1.90 -7.60 -9.67
CA MET A 176 -0.46 -7.71 -9.73
C MET A 176 0.21 -6.35 -9.60
N THR A 177 1.26 -6.29 -8.77
CA THR A 177 2.22 -5.18 -8.73
C THR A 177 3.63 -5.72 -8.86
N ALA A 178 4.49 -4.98 -9.52
CA ALA A 178 5.89 -5.34 -9.71
C ALA A 178 6.82 -4.19 -9.32
N TYR A 179 7.93 -4.56 -8.72
CA TYR A 179 8.93 -3.63 -8.20
C TYR A 179 10.31 -4.08 -8.62
N VAL A 180 11.21 -3.14 -8.80
CA VAL A 180 12.62 -3.42 -9.12
C VAL A 180 13.52 -2.65 -8.16
N LYS A 181 14.50 -3.35 -7.64
CA LYS A 181 15.65 -2.77 -6.94
C LYS A 181 16.90 -3.50 -7.39
N ASP A 182 17.86 -2.74 -7.89
CA ASP A 182 19.04 -3.28 -8.57
C ASP A 182 18.62 -4.26 -9.69
N ASP A 183 19.09 -5.49 -9.68
CA ASP A 183 18.72 -6.55 -10.64
C ASP A 183 17.64 -7.51 -10.09
N THR A 184 17.02 -7.18 -8.96
CA THR A 184 15.99 -8.00 -8.32
C THR A 184 14.60 -7.44 -8.60
N TYR A 185 13.73 -8.31 -9.10
CA TYR A 185 12.31 -8.01 -9.27
C TYR A 185 11.48 -8.68 -8.18
N THR A 186 10.64 -7.90 -7.53
CA THR A 186 9.62 -8.42 -6.61
C THR A 186 8.25 -8.27 -7.25
N ILE A 187 7.53 -9.38 -7.38
CA ILE A 187 6.19 -9.41 -7.96
C ILE A 187 5.23 -9.85 -6.86
N VAL A 188 4.22 -9.07 -6.59
CA VAL A 188 3.14 -9.41 -5.65
C VAL A 188 1.89 -9.72 -6.44
N LEU A 189 1.41 -10.95 -6.30
CA LEU A 189 0.19 -11.46 -6.92
C LEU A 189 -0.89 -11.62 -5.84
N VAL A 190 -2.06 -11.10 -6.10
CA VAL A 190 -3.23 -11.26 -5.22
C VAL A 190 -4.34 -11.94 -6.02
N ASN A 191 -4.64 -13.19 -5.72
CA ASN A 191 -5.80 -13.88 -6.24
C ASN A 191 -7.00 -13.62 -5.31
N ASN A 192 -7.87 -12.71 -5.68
CA ASN A 192 -9.06 -12.33 -4.92
C ASN A 192 -10.31 -13.17 -5.29
N SER A 193 -10.15 -14.21 -6.10
CA SER A 193 -11.23 -15.16 -6.37
C SER A 193 -11.43 -16.10 -5.20
N THR A 194 -12.68 -16.38 -4.86
CA THR A 194 -13.06 -17.36 -3.83
C THR A 194 -13.15 -18.79 -4.35
N SER A 195 -13.03 -19.01 -5.67
CA SER A 195 -13.32 -20.31 -6.29
C SER A 195 -12.42 -20.67 -7.46
N LYS A 196 -11.62 -19.73 -7.98
CA LYS A 196 -10.79 -19.94 -9.17
C LYS A 196 -9.30 -19.92 -8.82
N ALA A 197 -8.54 -20.83 -9.40
CA ALA A 197 -7.09 -20.74 -9.52
C ALA A 197 -6.74 -20.20 -10.92
N PHE A 198 -5.69 -19.42 -11.01
CA PHE A 198 -5.22 -18.86 -12.27
C PHE A 198 -3.80 -19.36 -12.57
N GLU A 199 -3.60 -19.88 -13.75
CA GLU A 199 -2.26 -20.11 -14.28
C GLU A 199 -1.76 -18.80 -14.88
N THR A 200 -0.54 -18.41 -14.52
CA THR A 200 0.03 -17.11 -14.92
C THR A 200 1.43 -17.29 -15.44
N LYS A 201 1.69 -16.85 -16.65
CA LYS A 201 3.03 -16.72 -17.21
C LYS A 201 3.55 -15.32 -16.93
N LEU A 202 4.73 -15.22 -16.33
CA LEU A 202 5.40 -13.96 -16.05
C LEU A 202 6.52 -13.73 -17.06
N GLU A 203 6.54 -12.56 -17.65
CA GLU A 203 7.60 -12.12 -18.55
C GLU A 203 8.10 -10.75 -18.14
N ILE A 204 9.40 -10.52 -18.19
CA ILE A 204 10.01 -9.21 -18.04
C ILE A 204 10.69 -8.87 -19.35
N GLU A 205 10.27 -7.78 -19.98
CA GLU A 205 10.78 -7.37 -21.28
C GLU A 205 12.31 -7.16 -21.24
N GLY A 206 13.01 -7.84 -22.15
CA GLY A 206 14.46 -7.75 -22.28
C GLY A 206 15.27 -8.43 -21.18
N LYS A 207 14.64 -9.27 -20.34
CA LYS A 207 15.32 -10.00 -19.26
C LYS A 207 15.00 -11.49 -19.30
N GLU A 208 15.98 -12.29 -18.96
CA GLU A 208 15.81 -13.71 -18.65
C GLU A 208 15.97 -13.92 -17.13
N PHE A 209 15.10 -14.73 -16.54
CA PHE A 209 15.21 -15.06 -15.12
C PHE A 209 16.27 -16.17 -14.93
N GLN A 210 17.22 -15.92 -14.04
CA GLN A 210 18.16 -16.94 -13.57
C GLN A 210 17.61 -17.74 -12.39
N THR A 211 16.85 -17.08 -11.52
CA THR A 211 16.26 -17.70 -10.32
C THR A 211 14.93 -17.04 -10.00
N MET A 212 13.94 -17.84 -9.62
CA MET A 212 12.67 -17.39 -9.08
C MET A 212 12.41 -18.09 -7.74
N ILE A 213 12.04 -17.32 -6.73
CA ILE A 213 11.66 -17.83 -5.42
C ILE A 213 10.22 -17.40 -5.16
N ALA A 214 9.33 -18.34 -4.88
CA ALA A 214 7.95 -18.08 -4.50
C ALA A 214 7.78 -18.26 -2.98
N TYR A 215 6.97 -17.39 -2.37
CA TYR A 215 6.68 -17.38 -0.93
C TYR A 215 5.17 -17.45 -0.67
#